data_721c3eccfce291bbcd700b36e50579dc
#
_entry.id   721c3eccfce291bbcd700b36e50579dc
#
_cell.length_a   1.000
_cell.length_b   1.000
_cell.length_c   1.000
_cell.angle_alpha   90.00
_cell.angle_beta   90.00
_cell.angle_gamma   90.00
#
_symmetry.space_group_name_H-M   'P 1'
#
loop_
_entity.id
_entity.type
_entity.pdbx_description
1 polymer ?
#
loop_
_entity_poly.entity_id
_entity_poly.type
_entity_poly.pdbx_seq_one_letter_code
_entity_poly.pdbx_strand_id
1 'polypeptide(L)'
;MRGHVVVCGWGRVGRSVVADLVAGGREVVIVDRDESRTRAVPHATITGDATIDATLRAAGVEHASALIAALEGDADNLFVTLSARAINPDLFIVARARADESIAKLARAGADRVVNPQELGAARMASFVIEPNVAEFVDVVMHDRALDFRLHEVPVPENSSLAGRTLREADLRARANVLVLALRDGSNTFVTNPDPETVIEPGSVIIAIGTSGDLHSLREATA
;
A
#
# COMPACT_ATOMS: atom_id res chain seq x y z
N MET A 1 -9.98 -13.33 14.13
CA MET A 1 -9.72 -12.89 12.75
C MET A 1 -8.24 -13.14 12.45
N ARG A 2 -7.86 -13.53 11.23
CA ARG A 2 -6.45 -13.71 10.84
C ARG A 2 -6.23 -13.05 9.48
N GLY A 3 -5.04 -12.42 9.28
CA GLY A 3 -4.72 -11.77 8.02
C GLY A 3 -5.43 -10.43 7.77
N HIS A 4 -6.17 -9.92 8.74
CA HIS A 4 -6.85 -8.62 8.68
C HIS A 4 -5.86 -7.47 8.83
N VAL A 5 -6.33 -6.26 8.58
CA VAL A 5 -5.58 -5.01 8.79
C VAL A 5 -6.12 -4.29 10.04
N VAL A 6 -5.23 -3.91 10.95
CA VAL A 6 -5.59 -3.08 12.10
C VAL A 6 -5.36 -1.61 11.77
N VAL A 7 -6.37 -0.77 12.00
CA VAL A 7 -6.27 0.68 11.78
C VAL A 7 -6.46 1.40 13.11
N CYS A 8 -5.40 2.01 13.62
CA CYS A 8 -5.39 2.77 14.86
C CYS A 8 -5.71 4.25 14.57
N GLY A 9 -6.89 4.70 15.01
CA GLY A 9 -7.42 6.05 14.81
C GLY A 9 -8.55 6.11 13.79
N TRP A 10 -9.76 6.48 14.24
CA TRP A 10 -10.96 6.69 13.41
C TRP A 10 -11.20 8.17 13.11
N GLY A 11 -10.12 8.93 12.91
CA GLY A 11 -10.13 10.31 12.45
C GLY A 11 -10.33 10.41 10.92
N ARG A 12 -10.07 11.59 10.35
CA ARG A 12 -10.20 11.83 8.90
C ARG A 12 -9.35 10.86 8.08
N VAL A 13 -8.08 10.71 8.42
CA VAL A 13 -7.15 9.82 7.71
C VAL A 13 -7.58 8.36 7.85
N GLY A 14 -7.85 7.91 9.07
CA GLY A 14 -8.26 6.52 9.31
C GLY A 14 -9.52 6.13 8.56
N ARG A 15 -10.53 7.01 8.48
CA ARG A 15 -11.76 6.75 7.70
C ARG A 15 -11.48 6.59 6.21
N SER A 16 -10.66 7.45 5.61
CA SER A 16 -10.29 7.33 4.20
C SER A 16 -9.53 6.03 3.95
N VAL A 17 -8.56 5.72 4.78
CA VAL A 17 -7.77 4.47 4.68
C VAL A 17 -8.66 3.23 4.77
N VAL A 18 -9.59 3.18 5.73
CA VAL A 18 -10.51 2.04 5.86
C VAL A 18 -11.43 1.92 4.64
N ALA A 19 -11.93 3.03 4.11
CA ALA A 19 -12.78 3.01 2.92
C ALA A 19 -12.04 2.37 1.73
N ASP A 20 -10.78 2.71 1.51
CA ASP A 20 -9.96 2.16 0.42
C ASP A 20 -9.59 0.68 0.66
N LEU A 21 -9.24 0.31 1.91
CA LEU A 21 -8.94 -1.07 2.27
C LEU A 21 -10.15 -2.00 2.04
N VAL A 22 -11.33 -1.57 2.50
CA VAL A 22 -12.57 -2.33 2.32
C VAL A 22 -12.96 -2.43 0.84
N ALA A 23 -12.81 -1.35 0.10
CA ALA A 23 -13.02 -1.35 -1.35
C ALA A 23 -12.04 -2.29 -2.08
N GLY A 24 -10.83 -2.49 -1.53
CA GLY A 24 -9.84 -3.47 -1.97
C GLY A 24 -10.06 -4.89 -1.43
N GLY A 25 -11.20 -5.16 -0.77
CA GLY A 25 -11.56 -6.49 -0.26
C GLY A 25 -10.80 -6.91 1.01
N ARG A 26 -10.20 -5.94 1.75
CA ARG A 26 -9.49 -6.25 2.99
C ARG A 26 -10.42 -6.23 4.19
N GLU A 27 -10.30 -7.22 5.06
CA GLU A 27 -10.94 -7.19 6.39
C GLU A 27 -10.19 -6.23 7.30
N VAL A 28 -10.93 -5.41 8.05
CA VAL A 28 -10.34 -4.38 8.92
C VAL A 28 -10.84 -4.49 10.35
N VAL A 29 -9.97 -4.17 11.31
CA VAL A 29 -10.29 -3.93 12.71
C VAL A 29 -9.87 -2.51 13.05
N ILE A 30 -10.81 -1.70 13.54
CA ILE A 30 -10.57 -0.29 13.87
C ILE A 30 -10.35 -0.16 15.37
N VAL A 31 -9.35 0.60 15.76
CA VAL A 31 -9.07 0.94 17.16
C VAL A 31 -9.19 2.44 17.33
N ASP A 32 -10.09 2.90 18.19
CA ASP A 32 -10.19 4.31 18.58
C ASP A 32 -10.64 4.41 20.04
N ARG A 33 -10.14 5.42 20.74
CA ARG A 33 -10.51 5.67 22.16
C ARG A 33 -11.90 6.27 22.34
N ASP A 34 -12.44 6.90 21.28
CA ASP A 34 -13.72 7.60 21.30
C ASP A 34 -14.85 6.65 20.86
N GLU A 35 -15.57 6.12 21.86
CA GLU A 35 -16.72 5.23 21.63
C GLU A 35 -17.80 5.88 20.74
N SER A 36 -17.98 7.19 20.83
CA SER A 36 -18.98 7.90 20.03
C SER A 36 -18.69 7.84 18.53
N ARG A 37 -17.39 7.72 18.18
CA ARG A 37 -16.93 7.59 16.80
C ARG A 37 -17.06 6.18 16.28
N THR A 38 -16.92 5.17 17.14
CA THR A 38 -16.89 3.75 16.75
C THR A 38 -18.26 3.08 16.78
N ARG A 39 -19.22 3.60 17.56
CA ARG A 39 -20.54 2.99 17.82
C ARG A 39 -21.36 2.67 16.55
N ALA A 40 -21.25 3.47 15.49
CA ALA A 40 -22.05 3.32 14.26
C ALA A 40 -21.22 2.81 13.05
N VAL A 41 -20.04 2.27 13.31
CA VAL A 41 -19.15 1.78 12.26
C VAL A 41 -19.53 0.36 11.87
N PRO A 42 -19.75 0.04 10.56
CA PRO A 42 -20.17 -1.29 10.11
C PRO A 42 -19.02 -2.31 10.06
N HIS A 43 -17.91 -2.05 10.74
CA HIS A 43 -16.72 -2.89 10.77
C HIS A 43 -16.38 -3.30 12.21
N ALA A 44 -15.53 -4.32 12.37
CA ALA A 44 -15.04 -4.71 13.68
C ALA A 44 -14.28 -3.54 14.33
N THR A 45 -14.65 -3.20 15.57
CA THR A 45 -14.08 -2.08 16.31
C THR A 45 -13.66 -2.50 17.71
N ILE A 46 -12.55 -1.95 18.17
CA ILE A 46 -12.09 -2.01 19.56
C ILE A 46 -12.06 -0.59 20.11
N THR A 47 -12.89 -0.31 21.10
CA THR A 47 -12.86 0.97 21.82
C THR A 47 -11.75 0.91 22.86
N GLY A 48 -10.72 1.74 22.70
CA GLY A 48 -9.58 1.76 23.61
C GLY A 48 -8.43 2.62 23.10
N ASP A 49 -7.46 2.84 23.97
CA ASP A 49 -6.24 3.57 23.63
C ASP A 49 -5.28 2.62 22.91
N ALA A 50 -4.97 2.93 21.66
CA ALA A 50 -4.08 2.13 20.82
C ALA A 50 -2.61 2.13 21.27
N THR A 51 -2.22 3.05 22.16
CA THR A 51 -0.87 3.06 22.75
C THR A 51 -0.69 2.00 23.84
N ILE A 52 -1.78 1.32 24.23
CA ILE A 52 -1.77 0.27 25.25
C ILE A 52 -1.73 -1.11 24.58
N ASP A 53 -0.73 -1.93 24.92
CA ASP A 53 -0.52 -3.27 24.35
C ASP A 53 -1.76 -4.18 24.45
N ALA A 54 -2.49 -4.12 25.56
CA ALA A 54 -3.71 -4.91 25.74
C ALA A 54 -4.77 -4.57 24.69
N THR A 55 -4.88 -3.30 24.29
CA THR A 55 -5.80 -2.84 23.22
C THR A 55 -5.36 -3.39 21.87
N LEU A 56 -4.07 -3.34 21.55
CA LEU A 56 -3.52 -3.90 20.31
C LEU A 56 -3.69 -5.43 20.23
N ARG A 57 -3.51 -6.13 21.34
CA ARG A 57 -3.78 -7.58 21.45
C ARG A 57 -5.27 -7.88 21.26
N ALA A 58 -6.16 -7.09 21.86
CA ALA A 58 -7.61 -7.22 21.66
C ALA A 58 -8.01 -6.99 20.19
N ALA A 59 -7.29 -6.13 19.47
CA ALA A 59 -7.46 -5.92 18.02
C ALA A 59 -6.85 -7.05 17.16
N GLY A 60 -6.18 -8.03 17.78
CA GLY A 60 -5.62 -9.19 17.10
C GLY A 60 -4.33 -8.92 16.32
N VAL A 61 -3.52 -7.95 16.73
CA VAL A 61 -2.23 -7.58 16.09
C VAL A 61 -1.30 -8.78 15.92
N GLU A 62 -1.34 -9.76 16.83
CA GLU A 62 -0.56 -11.00 16.75
C GLU A 62 -0.81 -11.81 15.48
N HIS A 63 -2.00 -11.65 14.87
CA HIS A 63 -2.45 -12.41 13.71
C HIS A 63 -2.83 -11.52 12.52
N ALA A 64 -2.62 -10.21 12.64
CA ALA A 64 -2.88 -9.25 11.58
C ALA A 64 -1.81 -9.35 10.48
N SER A 65 -2.17 -9.03 9.26
CA SER A 65 -1.23 -8.91 8.13
C SER A 65 -0.56 -7.55 8.09
N ALA A 66 -1.27 -6.51 8.56
CA ALA A 66 -0.75 -5.16 8.57
C ALA A 66 -1.38 -4.32 9.70
N LEU A 67 -0.69 -3.25 10.08
CA LEU A 67 -1.20 -2.22 10.98
C LEU A 67 -0.94 -0.83 10.38
N ILE A 68 -1.95 0.05 10.50
CA ILE A 68 -1.83 1.45 10.12
C ILE A 68 -2.01 2.32 11.36
N ALA A 69 -0.93 2.97 11.79
CA ALA A 69 -0.95 3.93 12.88
C ALA A 69 -1.33 5.31 12.30
N ALA A 70 -2.60 5.71 12.47
CA ALA A 70 -3.19 6.92 11.90
C ALA A 70 -3.75 7.88 12.97
N LEU A 71 -3.16 7.84 14.17
CA LEU A 71 -3.51 8.75 15.26
C LEU A 71 -3.11 10.19 14.93
N GLU A 72 -3.59 11.14 15.73
CA GLU A 72 -3.33 12.55 15.50
C GLU A 72 -1.90 12.95 15.87
N GLY A 73 -1.35 12.40 16.93
CA GLY A 73 -0.01 12.71 17.43
C GLY A 73 1.07 11.78 16.91
N ASP A 74 2.24 12.33 16.52
CA ASP A 74 3.39 11.53 16.09
C ASP A 74 3.96 10.67 17.23
N ALA A 75 3.91 11.17 18.47
CA ALA A 75 4.31 10.40 19.66
C ALA A 75 3.42 9.17 19.86
N ASP A 76 2.11 9.31 19.70
CA ASP A 76 1.18 8.19 19.84
C ASP A 76 1.41 7.15 18.73
N ASN A 77 1.62 7.61 17.47
CA ASN A 77 1.97 6.73 16.37
C ASN A 77 3.29 6.01 16.59
N LEU A 78 4.28 6.67 17.24
CA LEU A 78 5.55 6.06 17.61
C LEU A 78 5.35 4.93 18.64
N PHE A 79 4.55 5.17 19.69
CA PHE A 79 4.22 4.15 20.69
C PHE A 79 3.49 2.96 20.08
N VAL A 80 2.45 3.23 19.25
CA VAL A 80 1.73 2.18 18.53
C VAL A 80 2.68 1.34 17.68
N THR A 81 3.60 1.97 16.95
CA THR A 81 4.57 1.30 16.09
C THR A 81 5.50 0.40 16.90
N LEU A 82 6.06 0.91 18.00
CA LEU A 82 6.95 0.14 18.90
C LEU A 82 6.23 -1.07 19.49
N SER A 83 5.04 -0.86 20.07
CA SER A 83 4.25 -1.93 20.67
C SER A 83 3.81 -2.97 19.64
N ALA A 84 3.35 -2.54 18.48
CA ALA A 84 2.91 -3.45 17.42
C ALA A 84 4.07 -4.32 16.90
N ARG A 85 5.24 -3.74 16.68
CA ARG A 85 6.44 -4.47 16.28
C ARG A 85 6.92 -5.45 17.34
N ALA A 86 6.83 -5.08 18.63
CA ALA A 86 7.15 -5.97 19.74
C ALA A 86 6.17 -7.14 19.87
N ILE A 87 4.88 -6.92 19.59
CA ILE A 87 3.83 -7.94 19.63
C ILE A 87 3.95 -8.90 18.44
N ASN A 88 4.19 -8.36 17.23
CA ASN A 88 4.29 -9.13 16.00
C ASN A 88 5.49 -8.63 15.16
N PRO A 89 6.64 -9.34 15.21
CA PRO A 89 7.85 -8.95 14.50
C PRO A 89 7.70 -8.92 12.97
N ASP A 90 6.80 -9.71 12.41
CA ASP A 90 6.59 -9.84 10.95
C ASP A 90 5.47 -8.94 10.41
N LEU A 91 4.84 -8.14 11.27
CA LEU A 91 3.73 -7.26 10.91
C LEU A 91 4.18 -6.16 9.95
N PHE A 92 3.45 -5.96 8.85
CA PHE A 92 3.68 -4.80 7.98
C PHE A 92 3.07 -3.54 8.60
N ILE A 93 3.90 -2.58 8.99
CA ILE A 93 3.48 -1.38 9.72
C ILE A 93 3.61 -0.14 8.84
N VAL A 94 2.48 0.56 8.64
CA VAL A 94 2.45 1.89 8.03
C VAL A 94 2.14 2.92 9.11
N ALA A 95 3.00 3.91 9.28
CA ALA A 95 2.82 4.94 10.28
C ALA A 95 2.60 6.31 9.63
N ARG A 96 1.64 7.06 10.15
CA ARG A 96 1.43 8.45 9.80
C ARG A 96 2.41 9.34 10.57
N ALA A 97 3.11 10.22 9.86
CA ALA A 97 3.82 11.36 10.42
C ALA A 97 3.09 12.68 10.09
N ARG A 98 3.24 13.67 10.96
CA ARG A 98 2.83 15.07 10.72
C ARG A 98 4.03 15.96 10.50
N ALA A 99 5.12 15.71 11.22
CA ALA A 99 6.37 16.44 11.12
C ALA A 99 7.42 15.58 10.40
N ASP A 100 8.19 16.18 9.50
CA ASP A 100 9.23 15.49 8.72
C ASP A 100 10.30 14.87 9.62
N GLU A 101 10.62 15.54 10.73
CA GLU A 101 11.54 15.02 11.74
C GLU A 101 11.06 13.73 12.44
N SER A 102 9.76 13.44 12.38
CA SER A 102 9.18 12.21 12.93
C SER A 102 9.34 11.01 12.00
N ILE A 103 9.56 11.23 10.70
CA ILE A 103 9.67 10.15 9.69
C ILE A 103 10.80 9.19 10.06
N ALA A 104 12.01 9.71 10.30
CA ALA A 104 13.15 8.89 10.67
C ALA A 104 12.99 8.19 12.03
N LYS A 105 12.25 8.80 12.96
CA LYS A 105 11.97 8.20 14.27
C LYS A 105 11.00 7.02 14.17
N LEU A 106 9.91 7.20 13.40
CA LEU A 106 8.92 6.15 13.14
C LEU A 106 9.52 4.96 12.39
N ALA A 107 10.36 5.21 11.39
CA ALA A 107 11.08 4.16 10.68
C ALA A 107 12.00 3.37 11.61
N ARG A 108 12.77 4.05 12.48
CA ARG A 108 13.62 3.38 13.49
C ARG A 108 12.83 2.63 14.56
N ALA A 109 11.59 3.06 14.84
CA ALA A 109 10.68 2.35 15.74
C ALA A 109 10.12 1.05 15.13
N GLY A 110 10.36 0.81 13.85
CA GLY A 110 9.94 -0.41 13.17
C GLY A 110 8.78 -0.24 12.18
N ALA A 111 8.44 0.99 11.77
CA ALA A 111 7.52 1.20 10.66
C ALA A 111 8.20 0.82 9.34
N ASP A 112 7.54 -0.03 8.54
CA ASP A 112 7.99 -0.41 7.20
C ASP A 112 7.79 0.73 6.20
N ARG A 113 6.76 1.56 6.44
CA ARG A 113 6.48 2.77 5.67
C ARG A 113 6.03 3.89 6.60
N VAL A 114 6.50 5.09 6.30
CA VAL A 114 6.05 6.31 6.99
C VAL A 114 5.48 7.27 5.96
N VAL A 115 4.31 7.81 6.23
CA VAL A 115 3.57 8.67 5.31
C VAL A 115 3.20 9.97 6.01
N ASN A 116 3.49 11.10 5.36
CA ASN A 116 2.95 12.42 5.73
C ASN A 116 1.82 12.79 4.76
N PRO A 117 0.54 12.58 5.14
CA PRO A 117 -0.59 12.84 4.23
C PRO A 117 -0.73 14.32 3.84
N GLN A 118 -0.26 15.25 4.69
CA GLN A 118 -0.33 16.68 4.42
C GLN A 118 0.66 17.07 3.31
N GLU A 119 1.88 16.55 3.36
CA GLU A 119 2.91 16.77 2.35
C GLU A 119 2.48 16.18 1.00
N LEU A 120 2.00 14.91 1.02
CA LEU A 120 1.49 14.27 -0.19
C LEU A 120 0.32 15.06 -0.79
N GLY A 121 -0.62 15.52 0.04
CA GLY A 121 -1.75 16.33 -0.41
C GLY A 121 -1.31 17.69 -0.97
N ALA A 122 -0.36 18.35 -0.33
CA ALA A 122 0.19 19.61 -0.80
C ALA A 122 0.92 19.45 -2.15
N ALA A 123 1.78 18.44 -2.28
CA ALA A 123 2.44 18.13 -3.54
C ALA A 123 1.43 17.84 -4.65
N ARG A 124 0.35 17.11 -4.33
CA ARG A 124 -0.73 16.82 -5.28
C ARG A 124 -1.47 18.08 -5.72
N MET A 125 -1.82 18.98 -4.80
CA MET A 125 -2.44 20.25 -5.15
C MET A 125 -1.53 21.10 -6.05
N ALA A 126 -0.23 21.14 -5.76
CA ALA A 126 0.73 21.86 -6.57
C ALA A 126 0.84 21.27 -7.99
N SER A 127 0.79 19.95 -8.14
CA SER A 127 0.89 19.30 -9.45
C SER A 127 -0.24 19.70 -10.41
N PHE A 128 -1.46 19.95 -9.90
CA PHE A 128 -2.58 20.44 -10.72
C PHE A 128 -2.34 21.85 -11.29
N VAL A 129 -1.47 22.64 -10.65
CA VAL A 129 -1.10 23.98 -11.15
C VAL A 129 0.09 23.91 -12.09
N ILE A 130 1.07 23.03 -11.78
CA ILE A 130 2.33 22.95 -12.52
C ILE A 130 2.15 22.15 -13.82
N GLU A 131 1.52 20.97 -13.74
CA GLU A 131 1.32 20.02 -14.84
C GLU A 131 -0.12 19.46 -14.83
N PRO A 132 -1.13 20.28 -15.13
CA PRO A 132 -2.54 19.89 -14.95
C PRO A 132 -2.92 18.61 -15.71
N ASN A 133 -2.49 18.46 -16.96
CA ASN A 133 -2.83 17.29 -17.76
C ASN A 133 -2.19 16.00 -17.22
N VAL A 134 -0.97 16.09 -16.68
CA VAL A 134 -0.29 14.94 -16.06
C VAL A 134 -0.99 14.58 -14.76
N ALA A 135 -1.32 15.60 -13.94
CA ALA A 135 -2.04 15.40 -12.69
C ALA A 135 -3.41 14.74 -12.92
N GLU A 136 -4.18 15.21 -13.90
CA GLU A 136 -5.47 14.63 -14.27
C GLU A 136 -5.31 13.19 -14.77
N PHE A 137 -4.35 12.92 -15.66
CA PHE A 137 -4.07 11.58 -16.17
C PHE A 137 -3.74 10.59 -15.04
N VAL A 138 -2.89 11.00 -14.10
CA VAL A 138 -2.53 10.15 -12.94
C VAL A 138 -3.75 9.87 -12.07
N ASP A 139 -4.65 10.85 -11.83
CA ASP A 139 -5.88 10.61 -11.07
C ASP A 139 -6.80 9.61 -11.77
N VAL A 140 -6.96 9.75 -13.08
CA VAL A 140 -7.74 8.82 -13.90
C VAL A 140 -7.19 7.41 -13.77
N VAL A 141 -5.88 7.22 -13.92
CA VAL A 141 -5.23 5.90 -13.86
C VAL A 141 -5.27 5.28 -12.46
N MET A 142 -5.18 6.11 -11.41
CA MET A 142 -5.07 5.62 -10.03
C MET A 142 -6.41 5.47 -9.33
N HIS A 143 -7.41 6.30 -9.63
CA HIS A 143 -8.61 6.44 -8.81
C HIS A 143 -9.94 6.30 -9.57
N ASP A 144 -9.98 6.53 -10.88
CA ASP A 144 -11.23 6.44 -11.63
C ASP A 144 -11.63 4.97 -11.83
N ARG A 145 -12.64 4.55 -11.05
CA ARG A 145 -13.20 3.19 -11.14
C ARG A 145 -14.03 2.96 -12.40
N ALA A 146 -14.40 4.02 -13.13
CA ALA A 146 -15.16 3.90 -14.37
C ALA A 146 -14.27 3.56 -15.56
N LEU A 147 -12.98 3.88 -15.48
CA LEU A 147 -12.00 3.46 -16.46
C LEU A 147 -11.38 2.13 -16.05
N ASP A 148 -11.46 1.17 -16.94
CA ASP A 148 -10.84 -0.16 -16.77
C ASP A 148 -9.32 -0.14 -16.99
N PHE A 149 -8.68 1.03 -16.92
CA PHE A 149 -7.25 1.21 -17.17
C PHE A 149 -6.51 1.51 -15.86
N ARG A 150 -5.59 0.63 -15.45
CA ARG A 150 -4.97 0.68 -14.12
C ARG A 150 -3.48 0.40 -14.14
N LEU A 151 -2.81 0.96 -13.13
CA LEU A 151 -1.45 0.58 -12.77
C LEU A 151 -1.49 -0.63 -11.84
N HIS A 152 -0.75 -1.67 -12.18
CA HIS A 152 -0.67 -2.90 -11.39
C HIS A 152 0.75 -3.40 -11.23
N GLU A 153 0.95 -4.15 -10.16
CA GLU A 153 2.13 -4.99 -9.97
C GLU A 153 1.79 -6.43 -10.30
N VAL A 154 2.68 -7.09 -11.04
CA VAL A 154 2.58 -8.51 -11.38
C VAL A 154 3.88 -9.20 -10.98
N PRO A 155 3.86 -10.02 -9.91
CA PRO A 155 5.02 -10.80 -9.52
C PRO A 155 5.39 -11.83 -10.60
N VAL A 156 6.68 -12.03 -10.80
CA VAL A 156 7.24 -13.06 -11.68
C VAL A 156 7.80 -14.19 -10.81
N PRO A 157 7.08 -15.31 -10.66
CA PRO A 157 7.58 -16.46 -9.91
C PRO A 157 8.91 -16.99 -10.47
N GLU A 158 9.71 -17.69 -9.66
CA GLU A 158 10.98 -18.26 -10.08
C GLU A 158 10.84 -19.25 -11.25
N ASN A 159 9.72 -19.97 -11.30
CA ASN A 159 9.37 -20.92 -12.35
C ASN A 159 8.56 -20.32 -13.49
N SER A 160 8.42 -19.01 -13.54
CA SER A 160 7.65 -18.31 -14.59
C SER A 160 8.26 -18.54 -15.97
N SER A 161 7.39 -18.68 -16.98
CA SER A 161 7.79 -18.76 -18.39
C SER A 161 8.47 -17.48 -18.91
N LEU A 162 8.36 -16.36 -18.18
CA LEU A 162 8.99 -15.08 -18.49
C LEU A 162 10.35 -14.90 -17.82
N ALA A 163 10.65 -15.70 -16.77
CA ALA A 163 11.90 -15.59 -16.05
C ALA A 163 13.11 -15.90 -16.96
N GLY A 164 14.11 -15.05 -16.92
CA GLY A 164 15.32 -15.17 -17.74
C GLY A 164 15.17 -14.68 -19.19
N ARG A 165 13.98 -14.24 -19.62
CA ARG A 165 13.77 -13.64 -20.95
C ARG A 165 13.97 -12.14 -20.92
N THR A 166 14.34 -11.56 -22.05
CA THR A 166 14.30 -10.11 -22.23
C THR A 166 12.84 -9.63 -22.39
N LEU A 167 12.59 -8.35 -22.13
CA LEU A 167 11.28 -7.75 -22.41
C LEU A 167 10.88 -7.85 -23.88
N ARG A 168 11.86 -7.81 -24.79
CA ARG A 168 11.65 -8.02 -26.22
C ARG A 168 11.14 -9.43 -26.52
N GLU A 169 11.79 -10.46 -25.95
CA GLU A 169 11.39 -11.88 -26.15
C GLU A 169 10.05 -12.19 -25.47
N ALA A 170 9.76 -11.53 -24.36
CA ALA A 170 8.51 -11.68 -23.64
C ALA A 170 7.31 -11.11 -24.43
N ASP A 171 7.55 -10.07 -25.24
CA ASP A 171 6.57 -9.34 -26.08
C ASP A 171 5.22 -9.10 -25.38
N LEU A 172 5.30 -8.56 -24.16
CA LEU A 172 4.14 -8.37 -23.29
C LEU A 172 3.09 -7.44 -23.87
N ARG A 173 3.51 -6.53 -24.76
CA ARG A 173 2.59 -5.63 -25.45
C ARG A 173 1.71 -6.39 -26.46
N ALA A 174 2.27 -7.29 -27.24
CA ALA A 174 1.49 -8.07 -28.20
C ALA A 174 0.67 -9.19 -27.52
N ARG A 175 1.20 -9.77 -26.45
CA ARG A 175 0.57 -10.91 -25.75
C ARG A 175 -0.51 -10.51 -24.75
N ALA A 176 -0.32 -9.40 -24.04
CA ALA A 176 -1.18 -8.98 -22.94
C ALA A 176 -1.65 -7.51 -23.07
N ASN A 177 -1.32 -6.82 -24.17
CA ASN A 177 -1.70 -5.42 -24.43
C ASN A 177 -1.36 -4.45 -23.28
N VAL A 178 -0.27 -4.73 -22.53
CA VAL A 178 0.18 -3.92 -21.41
C VAL A 178 1.38 -3.06 -21.79
N LEU A 179 1.51 -1.90 -21.14
CA LEU A 179 2.71 -1.08 -21.17
C LEU A 179 3.50 -1.32 -19.89
N VAL A 180 4.72 -1.86 -20.00
CA VAL A 180 5.63 -2.01 -18.87
C VAL A 180 6.27 -0.65 -18.55
N LEU A 181 6.10 -0.19 -17.32
CA LEU A 181 6.65 1.08 -16.84
C LEU A 181 7.95 0.89 -16.06
N ALA A 182 8.03 -0.19 -15.30
CA ALA A 182 9.21 -0.52 -14.52
C ALA A 182 9.29 -2.02 -14.23
N LEU A 183 10.51 -2.47 -13.92
CA LEU A 183 10.79 -3.74 -13.26
C LEU A 183 11.35 -3.44 -11.87
N ARG A 184 10.93 -4.20 -10.88
CA ARG A 184 11.51 -4.16 -9.53
C ARG A 184 12.23 -5.48 -9.31
N ASP A 185 13.53 -5.41 -9.06
CA ASP A 185 14.37 -6.57 -8.82
C ASP A 185 14.26 -7.11 -7.38
N GLY A 186 14.91 -8.24 -7.10
CA GLY A 186 14.95 -8.84 -5.77
C GLY A 186 15.66 -8.00 -4.71
N SER A 187 16.43 -6.98 -5.09
CA SER A 187 17.08 -6.01 -4.19
C SER A 187 16.17 -4.81 -3.86
N ASN A 188 14.93 -4.83 -4.33
CA ASN A 188 13.94 -3.76 -4.15
C ASN A 188 14.25 -2.48 -4.95
N THR A 189 15.10 -2.59 -5.98
CA THR A 189 15.48 -1.48 -6.87
C THR A 189 14.56 -1.44 -8.08
N PHE A 190 14.13 -0.23 -8.47
CA PHE A 190 13.31 -0.05 -9.67
C PHE A 190 14.18 0.30 -10.88
N VAL A 191 14.03 -0.47 -11.95
CA VAL A 191 14.49 -0.12 -13.30
C VAL A 191 13.31 0.51 -14.02
N THR A 192 13.25 1.84 -14.06
CA THR A 192 12.17 2.60 -14.73
C THR A 192 12.45 2.73 -16.21
N ASN A 193 11.40 2.70 -17.04
CA ASN A 193 11.51 2.72 -18.51
C ASN A 193 12.55 1.70 -19.01
N PRO A 194 12.38 0.40 -18.67
CA PRO A 194 13.40 -0.60 -18.97
C PRO A 194 13.60 -0.75 -20.48
N ASP A 195 14.87 -0.94 -20.87
CA ASP A 195 15.23 -1.23 -22.26
C ASP A 195 14.59 -2.55 -22.71
N PRO A 196 14.21 -2.71 -23.99
CA PRO A 196 13.72 -3.98 -24.51
C PRO A 196 14.64 -5.19 -24.26
N GLU A 197 15.95 -4.96 -24.13
CA GLU A 197 16.94 -6.01 -23.81
C GLU A 197 17.07 -6.27 -22.29
N THR A 198 16.33 -5.54 -21.45
CA THR A 198 16.32 -5.79 -20.00
C THR A 198 15.75 -7.18 -19.72
N VAL A 199 16.51 -7.99 -18.96
CA VAL A 199 16.10 -9.35 -18.57
C VAL A 199 15.10 -9.27 -17.42
N ILE A 200 14.04 -10.06 -17.50
CA ILE A 200 13.06 -10.26 -16.44
C ILE A 200 13.64 -11.28 -15.46
N GLU A 201 14.15 -10.81 -14.34
CA GLU A 201 14.77 -11.68 -13.33
C GLU A 201 13.70 -12.54 -12.61
N PRO A 202 14.02 -13.79 -12.24
CA PRO A 202 13.17 -14.60 -11.37
C PRO A 202 12.92 -13.86 -10.03
N GLY A 203 11.67 -13.89 -9.53
CA GLY A 203 11.30 -13.19 -8.30
C GLY A 203 11.14 -11.67 -8.44
N SER A 204 11.33 -11.11 -9.65
CA SER A 204 11.07 -9.69 -9.92
C SER A 204 9.57 -9.36 -9.93
N VAL A 205 9.26 -8.06 -9.95
CA VAL A 205 7.88 -7.57 -10.08
C VAL A 205 7.80 -6.64 -11.29
N ILE A 206 6.88 -6.95 -12.20
CA ILE A 206 6.57 -6.09 -13.34
C ILE A 206 5.56 -5.03 -12.90
N ILE A 207 5.88 -3.76 -13.11
CA ILE A 207 4.93 -2.64 -12.96
C ILE A 207 4.42 -2.31 -14.36
N ALA A 208 3.14 -2.55 -14.57
CA ALA A 208 2.51 -2.38 -15.88
C ALA A 208 1.19 -1.61 -15.77
N ILE A 209 0.83 -0.96 -16.87
CA ILE A 209 -0.45 -0.29 -17.04
C ILE A 209 -1.23 -0.98 -18.16
N GLY A 210 -2.51 -1.24 -17.91
CA GLY A 210 -3.42 -1.91 -18.83
C GLY A 210 -4.82 -2.00 -18.27
N THR A 211 -5.75 -2.58 -19.02
CA THR A 211 -7.09 -2.90 -18.53
C THR A 211 -7.07 -4.10 -17.59
N SER A 212 -8.13 -4.32 -16.83
CA SER A 212 -8.26 -5.50 -15.95
C SER A 212 -8.14 -6.82 -16.74
N GLY A 213 -8.63 -6.86 -17.98
CA GLY A 213 -8.48 -8.00 -18.87
C GLY A 213 -7.04 -8.21 -19.33
N ASP A 214 -6.35 -7.13 -19.72
CA ASP A 214 -4.95 -7.16 -20.12
C ASP A 214 -4.05 -7.68 -18.98
N LEU A 215 -4.33 -7.22 -17.75
CA LEU A 215 -3.59 -7.61 -16.55
C LEU A 215 -3.86 -9.06 -16.13
N HIS A 216 -5.07 -9.57 -16.38
CA HIS A 216 -5.36 -10.98 -16.22
C HIS A 216 -4.51 -11.81 -17.17
N SER A 217 -4.48 -11.45 -18.45
CA SER A 217 -3.65 -12.08 -19.47
C SER A 217 -2.15 -12.03 -19.13
N LEU A 218 -1.69 -10.91 -18.55
CA LEU A 218 -0.31 -10.79 -18.08
C LEU A 218 -0.02 -11.78 -16.93
N ARG A 219 -0.93 -11.91 -15.96
CA ARG A 219 -0.78 -12.87 -14.85
C ARG A 219 -0.75 -14.33 -15.34
N GLU A 220 -1.58 -14.66 -16.32
CA GLU A 220 -1.55 -15.98 -16.94
C GLU A 220 -0.21 -16.22 -17.67
N ALA A 221 0.35 -15.18 -18.30
CA ALA A 221 1.65 -15.27 -18.96
C ALA A 221 2.82 -15.38 -17.96
N THR A 222 2.65 -14.98 -16.69
CA THR A 222 3.66 -15.12 -15.62
C THR A 222 3.55 -16.44 -14.87
N ALA A 223 2.46 -17.15 -15.00
CA ALA A 223 2.28 -18.47 -14.40
C ALA A 223 3.07 -19.53 -15.20
#